data_cac392cc1a8340c187c59f7d4ad79985
#
_entry.id   cac392cc1a8340c187c59f7d4ad79985
#
_cell.length_a   1.000
_cell.length_b   1.000
_cell.length_c   1.000
_cell.angle_alpha   90.00
_cell.angle_beta   90.00
_cell.angle_gamma   90.00
#
_symmetry.space_group_name_H-M   'P 1'
#
loop_
_entity.id
_entity.type
_entity.pdbx_description
1 polymer ?
#
loop_
_entity_poly.entity_id
_entity_poly.type
_entity_poly.pdbx_seq_one_letter_code
_entity_poly.pdbx_strand_id
1 'polypeptide(L)'
;AVLVAGTIGLNASPVFAENMSKVPVVGQLAQVLTFRSFEGTEGDVELNVNVPVVKGPDGKELPAKVNARIRQLTAAYEAQAEKEMAEYKESFFQTGGTKEEWADRTMDLYIDYDVKYLSNDVLSLGVTTAKSWVSADEEHTYYNIDLKNDKELTLQDVLGDDYAAICNKSIVSQIEERMAADANASFFGYGDSTDETDSLGKFETVDANTSFYLNAEGKVVISFPEYSIAPGYMGIQEFVID
;
A
#
# COMPACT_ATOMS: atom_id res chain seq x y z
N ALA A 1 25.82 -3.84 -13.62
CA ALA A 1 25.50 -3.27 -12.32
C ALA A 1 26.38 -2.05 -12.10
N VAL A 2 25.88 -0.88 -12.35
CA VAL A 2 26.52 0.38 -12.00
C VAL A 2 25.76 0.97 -10.84
N LEU A 3 26.32 0.85 -9.63
CA LEU A 3 25.91 1.61 -8.46
C LEU A 3 26.29 3.08 -8.71
N VAL A 4 25.37 3.89 -9.13
CA VAL A 4 25.53 5.34 -9.07
C VAL A 4 25.20 5.77 -7.65
N ALA A 5 26.23 6.03 -6.85
CA ALA A 5 26.11 6.75 -5.60
C ALA A 5 25.81 8.23 -5.94
N GLY A 6 24.55 8.54 -6.14
CA GLY A 6 24.06 9.92 -6.26
C GLY A 6 24.06 10.59 -4.90
N THR A 7 24.78 11.68 -4.78
CA THR A 7 24.75 12.60 -3.64
C THR A 7 23.33 13.06 -3.40
N ILE A 8 22.80 12.79 -2.19
CA ILE A 8 21.47 13.16 -1.75
C ILE A 8 21.35 14.69 -1.68
N GLY A 9 20.84 15.27 -2.74
CA GLY A 9 20.23 16.60 -2.65
C GLY A 9 18.85 16.43 -1.99
N LEU A 10 18.62 17.12 -0.88
CA LEU A 10 17.33 17.21 -0.21
C LEU A 10 16.31 17.98 -1.09
N ASN A 11 15.88 17.37 -2.18
CA ASN A 11 14.70 17.81 -2.90
C ASN A 11 13.55 16.91 -2.46
N ALA A 12 12.91 17.31 -1.35
CA ALA A 12 11.63 16.74 -0.97
C ALA A 12 10.64 16.96 -2.10
N SER A 13 10.01 15.89 -2.58
CA SER A 13 8.90 16.02 -3.52
C SER A 13 7.79 16.88 -2.86
N PRO A 14 6.96 17.60 -3.63
CA PRO A 14 5.82 18.35 -3.08
C PRO A 14 4.90 17.48 -2.20
N VAL A 15 4.74 16.21 -2.56
CA VAL A 15 3.96 15.21 -1.80
C VAL A 15 4.61 14.90 -0.45
N PHE A 16 5.95 14.78 -0.40
CA PHE A 16 6.69 14.60 0.84
C PHE A 16 6.51 15.81 1.79
N ALA A 17 6.63 17.02 1.27
CA ALA A 17 6.44 18.23 2.05
C ALA A 17 4.99 18.36 2.57
N GLU A 18 4.01 17.94 1.80
CA GLU A 18 2.60 17.92 2.19
C GLU A 18 2.30 16.88 3.27
N ASN A 19 2.82 15.66 3.14
CA ASN A 19 2.65 14.60 4.13
C ASN A 19 3.41 14.91 5.43
N MET A 20 4.63 15.45 5.34
CA MET A 20 5.39 15.88 6.52
C MET A 20 4.74 17.08 7.25
N SER A 21 4.00 17.94 6.55
CA SER A 21 3.27 19.04 7.19
C SER A 21 2.08 18.57 8.03
N LYS A 22 1.59 17.37 7.78
CA LYS A 22 0.48 16.74 8.53
C LYS A 22 0.96 15.91 9.73
N VAL A 23 2.26 15.58 9.80
CA VAL A 23 2.83 14.86 10.94
C VAL A 23 3.10 15.86 12.06
N PRO A 24 2.50 15.72 13.25
CA PRO A 24 2.81 16.58 14.39
C PRO A 24 4.29 16.47 14.72
N VAL A 25 5.02 17.59 14.70
CA VAL A 25 6.40 17.65 15.18
C VAL A 25 6.40 17.48 16.69
N VAL A 26 6.43 16.26 17.16
CA VAL A 26 6.56 15.91 18.55
C VAL A 26 8.01 15.50 18.79
N GLY A 27 8.76 16.29 19.51
CA GLY A 27 10.21 16.14 19.65
C GLY A 27 10.67 14.77 20.13
N GLN A 28 11.84 14.33 19.65
CA GLN A 28 12.52 13.05 19.94
C GLN A 28 11.83 11.76 19.45
N LEU A 29 10.94 11.86 18.48
CA LEU A 29 10.27 10.70 17.91
C LEU A 29 11.08 10.05 16.77
N ALA A 30 10.65 8.84 16.40
CA ALA A 30 11.05 8.23 15.14
C ALA A 30 10.75 9.17 13.97
N GLN A 31 11.58 9.12 12.95
CA GLN A 31 11.42 9.90 11.73
C GLN A 31 11.22 8.94 10.56
N VAL A 32 10.24 9.23 9.73
CA VAL A 32 10.11 8.60 8.43
C VAL A 32 10.77 9.52 7.41
N LEU A 33 11.78 9.03 6.74
CA LEU A 33 12.55 9.77 5.75
C LEU A 33 12.51 9.01 4.42
N THR A 34 12.61 9.73 3.33
CA THR A 34 12.83 9.08 2.03
C THR A 34 14.27 8.57 1.96
N PHE A 35 14.41 7.24 1.89
CA PHE A 35 15.72 6.59 1.72
C PHE A 35 16.22 6.73 0.29
N ARG A 36 15.32 6.53 -0.69
CA ARG A 36 15.58 6.65 -2.11
C ARG A 36 14.42 7.43 -2.73
N SER A 37 14.75 8.44 -3.49
CA SER A 37 13.82 9.10 -4.40
C SER A 37 14.43 9.08 -5.78
N PHE A 38 13.67 8.61 -6.76
CA PHE A 38 14.06 8.58 -8.16
C PHE A 38 12.87 8.97 -9.02
N GLU A 39 13.10 9.91 -9.90
CA GLU A 39 12.16 10.33 -10.94
C GLU A 39 12.93 10.36 -12.24
N GLY A 40 12.51 9.58 -13.25
CA GLY A 40 13.20 9.50 -14.53
C GLY A 40 12.79 8.28 -15.32
N THR A 41 13.42 8.10 -16.49
CA THR A 41 13.11 6.99 -17.42
C THR A 41 14.22 5.96 -17.38
N GLU A 42 13.86 4.70 -17.19
CA GLU A 42 14.75 3.56 -17.34
C GLU A 42 14.20 2.63 -18.42
N GLY A 43 14.88 2.57 -19.58
CA GLY A 43 14.39 1.85 -20.75
C GLY A 43 13.09 2.46 -21.29
N ASP A 44 12.00 1.69 -21.20
CA ASP A 44 10.65 2.07 -21.67
C ASP A 44 9.72 2.43 -20.48
N VAL A 45 10.23 2.53 -19.26
CA VAL A 45 9.46 2.80 -18.05
C VAL A 45 9.83 4.14 -17.44
N GLU A 46 8.85 4.96 -17.18
CA GLU A 46 8.98 6.16 -16.36
C GLU A 46 8.84 5.76 -14.88
N LEU A 47 9.86 6.08 -14.09
CA LEU A 47 9.94 5.71 -12.69
C LEU A 47 9.67 6.92 -11.81
N ASN A 48 8.71 6.78 -10.90
CA ASN A 48 8.51 7.68 -9.77
C ASN A 48 8.53 6.85 -8.48
N VAL A 49 9.68 6.80 -7.83
CA VAL A 49 9.94 5.87 -6.75
C VAL A 49 10.41 6.61 -5.51
N ASN A 50 9.63 6.55 -4.44
CA ASN A 50 9.96 7.04 -3.11
C ASN A 50 9.94 5.87 -2.11
N VAL A 51 11.11 5.48 -1.62
CA VAL A 51 11.25 4.38 -0.67
C VAL A 51 11.46 4.94 0.73
N PRO A 52 10.60 4.64 1.70
CA PRO A 52 10.76 5.15 3.07
C PRO A 52 11.84 4.39 3.85
N VAL A 53 12.41 5.07 4.84
CA VAL A 53 13.18 4.47 5.92
C VAL A 53 12.72 5.03 7.24
N VAL A 54 12.51 4.17 8.21
CA VAL A 54 12.14 4.56 9.56
C VAL A 54 13.41 4.67 10.42
N LYS A 55 13.62 5.82 11.09
CA LYS A 55 14.74 6.07 11.99
C LYS A 55 14.24 6.39 13.38
N GLY A 56 14.94 5.87 14.38
CA GLY A 56 14.72 6.20 15.77
C GLY A 56 15.21 7.59 16.17
N PRO A 57 14.95 7.99 17.42
CA PRO A 57 15.40 9.28 17.95
C PRO A 57 16.92 9.44 17.95
N ASP A 58 17.68 8.35 17.97
CA ASP A 58 19.14 8.33 17.89
C ASP A 58 19.68 8.39 16.46
N GLY A 59 18.78 8.53 15.46
CA GLY A 59 19.10 8.56 14.04
C GLY A 59 19.45 7.20 13.41
N LYS A 60 19.37 6.09 14.16
CA LYS A 60 19.56 4.75 13.62
C LYS A 60 18.27 4.25 12.96
N GLU A 61 18.41 3.37 11.96
CA GLU A 61 17.25 2.74 11.34
C GLU A 61 16.49 1.90 12.37
N LEU A 62 15.18 2.09 12.41
CA LEU A 62 14.22 1.31 13.16
C LEU A 62 13.16 0.75 12.19
N PRO A 63 12.50 -0.29 12.59
CA PRO A 63 13.07 -1.59 12.96
C PRO A 63 13.84 -2.13 11.76
N ALA A 64 15.00 -2.66 11.98
CA ALA A 64 15.86 -3.14 10.89
C ALA A 64 15.16 -4.16 9.97
N LYS A 65 14.28 -4.99 10.55
CA LYS A 65 13.49 -5.98 9.79
C LYS A 65 12.44 -5.32 8.88
N VAL A 66 11.73 -4.31 9.37
CA VAL A 66 10.71 -3.59 8.58
C VAL A 66 11.35 -2.83 7.44
N ASN A 67 12.41 -2.07 7.72
CA ASN A 67 13.15 -1.37 6.68
C ASN A 67 13.74 -2.33 5.63
N ALA A 68 14.22 -3.51 6.03
CA ALA A 68 14.67 -4.53 5.10
C ALA A 68 13.53 -5.07 4.24
N ARG A 69 12.36 -5.32 4.84
CA ARG A 69 11.17 -5.80 4.14
C ARG A 69 10.63 -4.76 3.14
N ILE A 70 10.56 -3.47 3.52
CA ILE A 70 10.18 -2.39 2.61
C ILE A 70 11.12 -2.35 1.40
N ARG A 71 12.44 -2.38 1.62
CA ARG A 71 13.43 -2.40 0.53
C ARG A 71 13.30 -3.63 -0.36
N GLN A 72 13.04 -4.81 0.22
CA GLN A 72 12.83 -6.04 -0.54
C GLN A 72 11.55 -5.99 -1.37
N LEU A 73 10.45 -5.51 -0.80
CA LEU A 73 9.18 -5.34 -1.50
C LEU A 73 9.34 -4.41 -2.71
N THR A 74 9.90 -3.22 -2.51
CA THR A 74 10.09 -2.24 -3.58
C THR A 74 11.02 -2.76 -4.67
N ALA A 75 12.13 -3.40 -4.33
CA ALA A 75 13.04 -3.98 -5.31
C ALA A 75 12.40 -5.16 -6.08
N ALA A 76 11.60 -5.98 -5.42
CA ALA A 76 10.88 -7.07 -6.08
C ALA A 76 9.82 -6.54 -7.05
N TYR A 77 9.11 -5.48 -6.67
CA TYR A 77 8.11 -4.83 -7.49
C TYR A 77 8.74 -4.17 -8.73
N GLU A 78 9.86 -3.44 -8.58
CA GLU A 78 10.63 -2.88 -9.69
C GLU A 78 11.07 -3.98 -10.66
N ALA A 79 11.69 -5.06 -10.17
CA ALA A 79 12.16 -6.16 -11.00
C ALA A 79 11.02 -6.91 -11.72
N GLN A 80 9.86 -7.06 -11.06
CA GLN A 80 8.69 -7.66 -11.68
C GLN A 80 8.13 -6.76 -12.80
N ALA A 81 8.04 -5.45 -12.55
CA ALA A 81 7.59 -4.48 -13.53
C ALA A 81 8.48 -4.45 -14.79
N GLU A 82 9.81 -4.46 -14.63
CA GLU A 82 10.75 -4.53 -15.74
C GLU A 82 10.55 -5.80 -16.58
N LYS A 83 10.35 -6.94 -15.91
CA LYS A 83 10.09 -8.22 -16.59
C LYS A 83 8.79 -8.21 -17.39
N GLU A 84 7.69 -7.79 -16.76
CA GLU A 84 6.39 -7.69 -17.41
C GLU A 84 6.41 -6.73 -18.60
N MET A 85 7.15 -5.63 -18.48
CA MET A 85 7.37 -4.69 -19.57
C MET A 85 8.10 -5.34 -20.74
N ALA A 86 9.16 -6.08 -20.47
CA ALA A 86 9.91 -6.76 -21.53
C ALA A 86 9.03 -7.80 -22.26
N GLU A 87 8.22 -8.57 -21.52
CA GLU A 87 7.28 -9.53 -22.06
C GLU A 87 6.16 -8.86 -22.88
N TYR A 88 5.64 -7.74 -22.40
CA TYR A 88 4.63 -6.96 -23.12
C TYR A 88 5.19 -6.39 -24.41
N LYS A 89 6.40 -5.81 -24.39
CA LYS A 89 7.11 -5.29 -25.56
C LYS A 89 7.34 -6.38 -26.62
N GLU A 90 7.81 -7.55 -26.18
CA GLU A 90 7.99 -8.69 -27.08
C GLU A 90 6.67 -9.12 -27.75
N SER A 91 5.61 -9.26 -26.97
CA SER A 91 4.28 -9.63 -27.45
C SER A 91 3.71 -8.58 -28.40
N PHE A 92 3.91 -7.29 -28.13
CA PHE A 92 3.47 -6.21 -28.99
C PHE A 92 4.10 -6.30 -30.38
N PHE A 93 5.41 -6.52 -30.48
CA PHE A 93 6.08 -6.66 -31.77
C PHE A 93 5.73 -7.99 -32.49
N GLN A 94 5.55 -9.08 -31.75
CA GLN A 94 5.11 -10.36 -32.33
C GLN A 94 3.71 -10.30 -32.94
N THR A 95 2.84 -9.45 -32.41
CA THR A 95 1.47 -9.22 -32.92
C THR A 95 1.38 -8.18 -34.03
N GLY A 96 2.53 -7.66 -34.51
CA GLY A 96 2.63 -6.75 -35.65
C GLY A 96 2.70 -5.27 -35.30
N GLY A 97 2.93 -4.93 -34.03
CA GLY A 97 3.19 -3.57 -33.59
C GLY A 97 4.47 -2.99 -34.18
N THR A 98 4.51 -1.70 -34.44
CA THR A 98 5.65 -0.98 -35.04
C THR A 98 6.48 -0.25 -33.98
N LYS A 99 7.72 0.14 -34.38
CA LYS A 99 8.59 0.94 -33.49
C LYS A 99 8.03 2.33 -33.21
N GLU A 100 7.38 2.91 -34.21
CA GLU A 100 6.74 4.21 -34.12
C GLU A 100 5.60 4.19 -33.12
N GLU A 101 4.73 3.16 -33.17
CA GLU A 101 3.64 2.99 -32.19
C GLU A 101 4.15 2.68 -30.79
N TRP A 102 5.30 2.01 -30.67
CA TRP A 102 5.92 1.76 -29.37
C TRP A 102 6.51 3.02 -28.74
N ALA A 103 7.10 3.90 -29.56
CA ALA A 103 7.73 5.14 -29.09
C ALA A 103 6.73 6.12 -28.44
N ASP A 104 5.45 6.01 -28.80
CA ASP A 104 4.38 6.84 -28.20
C ASP A 104 3.76 6.22 -26.92
N ARG A 105 4.26 5.07 -26.46
CA ARG A 105 3.78 4.41 -25.25
C ARG A 105 4.59 4.85 -24.05
N THR A 106 3.90 5.47 -23.09
CA THR A 106 4.45 5.79 -21.77
C THR A 106 3.94 4.77 -20.77
N MET A 107 4.83 4.28 -19.95
CA MET A 107 4.55 3.28 -18.95
C MET A 107 5.13 3.71 -17.61
N ASP A 108 4.25 3.91 -16.64
CA ASP A 108 4.62 4.49 -15.35
C ASP A 108 4.71 3.40 -14.28
N LEU A 109 5.77 3.44 -13.51
CA LEU A 109 5.92 2.72 -12.26
C LEU A 109 5.97 3.74 -11.13
N TYR A 110 5.02 3.59 -10.21
CA TYR A 110 4.89 4.46 -9.05
C TYR A 110 5.08 3.67 -7.77
N ILE A 111 5.95 4.16 -6.88
CA ILE A 111 6.11 3.66 -5.52
C ILE A 111 6.20 4.87 -4.61
N ASP A 112 5.28 4.97 -3.66
CA ASP A 112 5.27 6.05 -2.68
C ASP A 112 4.83 5.54 -1.30
N TYR A 113 4.87 6.40 -0.31
CA TYR A 113 4.47 6.06 1.05
C TYR A 113 3.75 7.21 1.74
N ASP A 114 2.95 6.87 2.73
CA ASP A 114 2.34 7.83 3.63
C ASP A 114 2.37 7.36 5.08
N VAL A 115 2.45 8.32 5.99
CA VAL A 115 2.38 8.07 7.42
C VAL A 115 0.92 8.15 7.85
N LYS A 116 0.31 7.01 8.13
CA LYS A 116 -1.08 6.91 8.56
C LYS A 116 -1.26 7.35 10.02
N TYR A 117 -0.32 6.95 10.88
CA TYR A 117 -0.31 7.28 12.30
C TYR A 117 1.12 7.35 12.85
N LEU A 118 1.37 8.30 13.75
CA LEU A 118 2.63 8.38 14.49
C LEU A 118 2.39 8.87 15.90
N SER A 119 2.88 8.10 16.87
CA SER A 119 2.93 8.46 18.29
C SER A 119 4.34 8.22 18.85
N ASN A 120 4.51 8.38 20.16
CA ASN A 120 5.78 8.04 20.84
C ASN A 120 6.10 6.54 20.77
N ASP A 121 5.10 5.71 20.61
CA ASP A 121 5.18 4.26 20.80
C ASP A 121 4.92 3.49 19.52
N VAL A 122 4.12 4.06 18.61
CA VAL A 122 3.64 3.35 17.41
C VAL A 122 3.73 4.24 16.18
N LEU A 123 4.22 3.65 15.08
CA LEU A 123 4.14 4.16 13.72
C LEU A 123 3.28 3.22 12.88
N SER A 124 2.34 3.77 12.12
CA SER A 124 1.65 3.09 11.03
C SER A 124 2.01 3.75 9.70
N LEU A 125 2.56 2.97 8.77
CA LEU A 125 3.09 3.40 7.49
C LEU A 125 2.40 2.65 6.36
N GLY A 126 1.89 3.35 5.36
CA GLY A 126 1.42 2.80 4.09
C GLY A 126 2.49 2.92 3.01
N VAL A 127 2.67 1.87 2.21
CA VAL A 127 3.46 1.88 0.98
C VAL A 127 2.52 1.53 -0.16
N THR A 128 2.43 2.42 -1.13
CA THR A 128 1.63 2.25 -2.34
C THR A 128 2.53 1.93 -3.52
N THR A 129 2.17 0.92 -4.29
CA THR A 129 2.81 0.58 -5.56
C THR A 129 1.77 0.56 -6.67
N ALA A 130 2.09 1.12 -7.84
CA ALA A 130 1.17 1.14 -8.99
C ALA A 130 1.92 1.06 -10.33
N LYS A 131 1.25 0.44 -11.33
CA LYS A 131 1.73 0.29 -12.72
C LYS A 131 0.61 0.72 -13.69
N SER A 132 0.95 1.43 -14.75
CA SER A 132 -0.06 2.00 -15.67
C SER A 132 -0.20 1.32 -17.03
N TRP A 133 0.57 0.25 -17.34
CA TRP A 133 0.63 -0.26 -18.73
C TRP A 133 -0.34 -1.39 -19.09
N VAL A 134 -0.91 -2.09 -18.14
CA VAL A 134 -1.83 -3.19 -18.44
C VAL A 134 -3.22 -2.92 -17.86
N SER A 135 -3.26 -2.57 -16.62
CA SER A 135 -4.42 -2.11 -15.86
C SER A 135 -3.88 -1.23 -14.73
N ALA A 136 -4.67 -0.30 -14.22
CA ALA A 136 -4.31 0.39 -13.00
C ALA A 136 -4.28 -0.65 -11.87
N ASP A 137 -3.10 -1.20 -11.62
CA ASP A 137 -2.85 -2.18 -10.57
C ASP A 137 -2.19 -1.42 -9.43
N GLU A 138 -2.97 -1.13 -8.39
CA GLU A 138 -2.52 -0.40 -7.21
C GLU A 138 -2.57 -1.33 -6.00
N GLU A 139 -1.41 -1.53 -5.38
CA GLU A 139 -1.26 -2.34 -4.19
C GLU A 139 -0.89 -1.48 -2.99
N HIS A 140 -1.52 -1.74 -1.85
CA HIS A 140 -1.22 -1.11 -0.58
C HIS A 140 -0.67 -2.12 0.41
N THR A 141 0.52 -1.84 0.94
CA THR A 141 1.11 -2.62 2.03
C THR A 141 1.26 -1.74 3.25
N TYR A 142 0.79 -2.21 4.40
CA TYR A 142 0.85 -1.46 5.65
C TYR A 142 1.83 -2.09 6.64
N TYR A 143 2.58 -1.24 7.34
CA TYR A 143 3.52 -1.60 8.39
C TYR A 143 3.13 -0.89 9.67
N ASN A 144 2.72 -1.65 10.68
CA ASN A 144 2.40 -1.14 12.00
C ASN A 144 3.52 -1.53 12.96
N ILE A 145 4.18 -0.56 13.57
CA ILE A 145 5.48 -0.74 14.20
C ILE A 145 5.41 -0.26 15.65
N ASP A 146 5.72 -1.15 16.60
CA ASP A 146 6.03 -0.78 17.98
C ASP A 146 7.46 -0.21 18.02
N LEU A 147 7.56 1.09 18.21
CA LEU A 147 8.83 1.83 18.20
C LEU A 147 9.70 1.57 19.45
N LYS A 148 9.11 1.08 20.55
CA LYS A 148 9.84 0.76 21.78
C LYS A 148 10.48 -0.61 21.72
N ASN A 149 9.76 -1.59 21.16
CA ASN A 149 10.17 -2.99 21.19
C ASN A 149 10.76 -3.46 19.85
N ASP A 150 10.85 -2.56 18.85
CA ASP A 150 11.35 -2.88 17.51
C ASP A 150 10.60 -4.08 16.90
N LYS A 151 9.25 -4.00 16.93
CA LYS A 151 8.37 -5.11 16.56
C LYS A 151 7.27 -4.64 15.59
N GLU A 152 7.03 -5.41 14.55
CA GLU A 152 5.81 -5.26 13.73
C GLU A 152 4.61 -5.75 14.53
N LEU A 153 3.57 -4.91 14.61
CA LEU A 153 2.33 -5.20 15.34
C LEU A 153 1.37 -5.98 14.45
N THR A 154 0.73 -6.96 15.04
CA THR A 154 -0.39 -7.71 14.47
C THR A 154 -1.73 -7.16 14.96
N LEU A 155 -2.85 -7.57 14.33
CA LEU A 155 -4.20 -7.28 14.83
C LEU A 155 -4.38 -7.76 16.27
N GLN A 156 -3.84 -8.93 16.61
CA GLN A 156 -3.89 -9.45 17.98
C GLN A 156 -3.10 -8.59 18.97
N ASP A 157 -1.95 -8.04 18.57
CA ASP A 157 -1.19 -7.13 19.45
C ASP A 157 -1.96 -5.85 19.76
N VAL A 158 -2.78 -5.37 18.81
CA VAL A 158 -3.54 -4.11 18.94
C VAL A 158 -4.90 -4.30 19.60
N LEU A 159 -5.65 -5.34 19.22
CA LEU A 159 -7.04 -5.57 19.63
C LEU A 159 -7.21 -6.70 20.65
N GLY A 160 -6.14 -7.46 20.96
CA GLY A 160 -6.19 -8.62 21.85
C GLY A 160 -6.66 -9.90 21.18
N ASP A 161 -6.87 -10.95 21.99
CA ASP A 161 -7.17 -12.31 21.50
C ASP A 161 -8.49 -12.39 20.73
N ASP A 162 -9.46 -11.52 21.05
CA ASP A 162 -10.78 -11.48 20.42
C ASP A 162 -10.81 -10.64 19.13
N TYR A 163 -9.64 -10.24 18.58
CA TYR A 163 -9.55 -9.34 17.42
C TYR A 163 -10.42 -9.76 16.23
N ALA A 164 -10.47 -11.07 15.94
CA ALA A 164 -11.24 -11.57 14.81
C ALA A 164 -12.75 -11.36 15.02
N ALA A 165 -13.26 -11.64 16.23
CA ALA A 165 -14.68 -11.43 16.53
C ALA A 165 -15.06 -9.95 16.50
N ILE A 166 -14.20 -9.07 17.02
CA ILE A 166 -14.39 -7.61 17.02
C ILE A 166 -14.43 -7.11 15.57
N CYS A 167 -13.42 -7.41 14.76
CA CYS A 167 -13.33 -6.97 13.38
C CYS A 167 -14.49 -7.52 12.53
N ASN A 168 -14.77 -8.82 12.60
CA ASN A 168 -15.81 -9.45 11.80
C ASN A 168 -17.19 -8.82 12.07
N LYS A 169 -17.52 -8.60 13.33
CA LYS A 169 -18.78 -7.94 13.69
C LYS A 169 -18.87 -6.54 13.14
N SER A 170 -17.80 -5.75 13.26
CA SER A 170 -17.75 -4.37 12.78
C SER A 170 -17.84 -4.31 11.24
N ILE A 171 -17.08 -5.16 10.53
CA ILE A 171 -17.08 -5.21 9.07
C ILE A 171 -18.45 -5.58 8.52
N VAL A 172 -19.07 -6.66 9.03
CA VAL A 172 -20.40 -7.09 8.58
C VAL A 172 -21.45 -6.00 8.78
N SER A 173 -21.46 -5.36 9.96
CA SER A 173 -22.38 -4.24 10.22
C SER A 173 -22.19 -3.08 9.22
N GLN A 174 -20.95 -2.70 8.94
CA GLN A 174 -20.64 -1.63 8.00
C GLN A 174 -20.98 -2.01 6.55
N ILE A 175 -20.82 -3.27 6.14
CA ILE A 175 -21.26 -3.76 4.83
C ILE A 175 -22.77 -3.58 4.69
N GLU A 176 -23.55 -4.07 5.65
CA GLU A 176 -25.00 -3.95 5.66
C GLU A 176 -25.47 -2.49 5.65
N GLU A 177 -24.84 -1.62 6.44
CA GLU A 177 -25.13 -0.19 6.48
C GLU A 177 -24.83 0.50 5.15
N ARG A 178 -23.68 0.22 4.52
CA ARG A 178 -23.29 0.78 3.20
C ARG A 178 -24.27 0.36 2.13
N MET A 179 -24.65 -0.92 2.07
CA MET A 179 -25.62 -1.42 1.11
C MET A 179 -27.03 -0.85 1.32
N ALA A 180 -27.42 -0.61 2.57
CA ALA A 180 -28.70 0.03 2.86
C ALA A 180 -28.72 1.53 2.52
N ALA A 181 -27.58 2.20 2.59
CA ALA A 181 -27.45 3.64 2.33
C ALA A 181 -27.26 3.98 0.84
N ASP A 182 -26.63 3.10 0.06
CA ASP A 182 -26.33 3.32 -1.36
C ASP A 182 -26.72 2.08 -2.19
N ALA A 183 -27.67 2.26 -3.11
CA ALA A 183 -28.13 1.20 -4.01
C ALA A 183 -27.03 0.71 -5.00
N ASN A 184 -25.94 1.45 -5.17
CA ASN A 184 -24.79 1.05 -5.99
C ASN A 184 -23.72 0.32 -5.17
N ALA A 185 -23.81 0.31 -3.84
CA ALA A 185 -22.90 -0.45 -3.00
C ALA A 185 -23.18 -1.96 -3.18
N SER A 186 -22.14 -2.71 -3.48
CA SER A 186 -22.23 -4.17 -3.71
C SER A 186 -21.04 -4.88 -3.06
N PHE A 187 -21.34 -5.90 -2.29
CA PHE A 187 -20.33 -6.77 -1.66
C PHE A 187 -20.62 -8.22 -2.01
N PHE A 188 -19.59 -8.98 -2.33
CA PHE A 188 -19.76 -10.38 -2.74
C PHE A 188 -20.44 -11.22 -1.65
N GLY A 189 -21.46 -11.97 -2.06
CA GLY A 189 -22.25 -12.82 -1.16
C GLY A 189 -23.15 -12.09 -0.16
N TYR A 190 -23.39 -10.79 -0.35
CA TYR A 190 -24.37 -9.99 0.36
C TYR A 190 -25.48 -9.53 -0.59
N GLY A 191 -26.71 -9.37 -0.09
CA GLY A 191 -27.88 -9.00 -0.90
C GLY A 191 -28.66 -10.19 -1.44
N ASP A 192 -29.58 -9.91 -2.36
CA ASP A 192 -30.55 -10.90 -2.92
C ASP A 192 -30.02 -11.62 -4.17
N SER A 193 -28.73 -11.54 -4.47
CA SER A 193 -28.17 -12.22 -5.64
C SER A 193 -28.29 -13.74 -5.49
N THR A 194 -28.86 -14.39 -6.52
CA THR A 194 -28.96 -15.84 -6.62
C THR A 194 -27.81 -16.44 -7.43
N ASP A 195 -26.83 -15.64 -7.82
CA ASP A 195 -25.67 -16.08 -8.58
C ASP A 195 -24.67 -16.78 -7.63
N GLU A 196 -24.40 -18.07 -7.90
CA GLU A 196 -23.43 -18.85 -7.13
C GLU A 196 -22.01 -18.24 -7.19
N THR A 197 -21.71 -17.44 -8.22
CA THR A 197 -20.43 -16.73 -8.37
C THR A 197 -20.29 -15.57 -7.38
N ASP A 198 -21.38 -14.99 -6.90
CA ASP A 198 -21.37 -13.93 -5.88
C ASP A 198 -20.90 -14.39 -4.51
N SER A 199 -20.87 -15.70 -4.27
CA SER A 199 -20.29 -16.26 -3.04
C SER A 199 -18.76 -16.32 -3.08
N LEU A 200 -18.16 -16.23 -4.27
CA LEU A 200 -16.70 -16.15 -4.42
C LEU A 200 -16.24 -14.76 -3.99
N GLY A 201 -15.42 -14.71 -2.93
CA GLY A 201 -14.93 -13.45 -2.37
C GLY A 201 -15.81 -12.87 -1.26
N LYS A 202 -16.87 -13.58 -0.81
CA LYS A 202 -17.62 -13.18 0.37
C LYS A 202 -16.67 -13.04 1.56
N PHE A 203 -16.77 -11.90 2.26
CA PHE A 203 -16.05 -11.74 3.51
C PHE A 203 -16.52 -12.77 4.55
N GLU A 204 -15.60 -13.54 5.08
CA GLU A 204 -15.87 -14.56 6.12
C GLU A 204 -15.27 -14.17 7.46
N THR A 205 -13.97 -13.86 7.48
CA THR A 205 -13.26 -13.53 8.71
C THR A 205 -11.94 -12.83 8.43
N VAL A 206 -11.48 -12.01 9.37
CA VAL A 206 -10.11 -11.54 9.40
C VAL A 206 -9.20 -12.60 10.01
N ASP A 207 -7.94 -12.63 9.57
CA ASP A 207 -6.90 -13.52 10.07
C ASP A 207 -5.60 -12.76 10.37
N ALA A 208 -4.52 -13.49 10.65
CA ALA A 208 -3.22 -12.91 10.96
C ALA A 208 -2.55 -12.21 9.76
N ASN A 209 -3.02 -12.45 8.54
CA ASN A 209 -2.49 -11.85 7.30
C ASN A 209 -3.37 -10.72 6.78
N THR A 210 -4.50 -10.46 7.46
CA THR A 210 -5.42 -9.40 7.06
C THR A 210 -4.72 -8.03 7.15
N SER A 211 -4.77 -7.30 6.06
CA SER A 211 -4.12 -5.99 5.92
C SER A 211 -4.82 -4.94 6.79
N PHE A 212 -4.05 -4.18 7.57
CA PHE A 212 -4.59 -3.11 8.40
C PHE A 212 -3.58 -2.00 8.66
N TYR A 213 -4.10 -0.83 9.03
CA TYR A 213 -3.30 0.29 9.52
C TYR A 213 -4.01 1.01 10.68
N LEU A 214 -3.30 1.90 11.37
CA LEU A 214 -3.90 2.81 12.33
C LEU A 214 -4.14 4.15 11.64
N ASN A 215 -5.37 4.69 11.73
CA ASN A 215 -5.67 6.01 11.20
C ASN A 215 -5.19 7.14 12.12
N ALA A 216 -5.42 8.39 11.74
CA ALA A 216 -4.97 9.56 12.49
C ALA A 216 -5.49 9.64 13.94
N GLU A 217 -6.60 8.98 14.25
CA GLU A 217 -7.15 8.85 15.61
C GLU A 217 -6.59 7.65 16.37
N GLY A 218 -5.72 6.84 15.74
CA GLY A 218 -5.17 5.62 16.32
C GLY A 218 -6.13 4.43 16.31
N LYS A 219 -7.22 4.49 15.55
CA LYS A 219 -8.15 3.39 15.35
C LYS A 219 -7.64 2.45 14.28
N VAL A 220 -7.89 1.15 14.45
CA VAL A 220 -7.61 0.14 13.44
C VAL A 220 -8.51 0.34 12.23
N VAL A 221 -7.92 0.31 11.04
CA VAL A 221 -8.63 0.27 9.76
C VAL A 221 -8.22 -1.00 9.04
N ILE A 222 -9.19 -1.88 8.77
CA ILE A 222 -8.99 -3.06 7.92
C ILE A 222 -9.11 -2.63 6.47
N SER A 223 -8.15 -3.01 5.63
CA SER A 223 -8.11 -2.66 4.22
C SER A 223 -8.13 -3.92 3.36
N PHE A 224 -9.11 -4.00 2.45
CA PHE A 224 -9.25 -5.07 1.47
C PHE A 224 -8.91 -4.54 0.09
N PRO A 225 -8.04 -5.23 -0.67
CA PRO A 225 -7.73 -4.87 -2.05
C PRO A 225 -8.98 -4.89 -2.94
N GLU A 226 -8.88 -4.22 -4.09
CA GLU A 226 -9.90 -4.32 -5.14
C GLU A 226 -10.19 -5.79 -5.47
N TYR A 227 -11.43 -6.08 -5.83
CA TYR A 227 -11.93 -7.42 -6.16
C TYR A 227 -11.86 -8.47 -5.04
N SER A 228 -11.42 -8.10 -3.84
CA SER A 228 -11.29 -9.04 -2.71
C SER A 228 -12.66 -9.41 -2.11
N ILE A 229 -13.46 -8.40 -1.76
CA ILE A 229 -14.78 -8.58 -1.12
C ILE A 229 -15.89 -7.80 -1.82
N ALA A 230 -15.55 -7.03 -2.85
CA ALA A 230 -16.46 -6.19 -3.62
C ALA A 230 -16.02 -6.11 -5.09
N PRO A 231 -16.91 -5.77 -6.04
CA PRO A 231 -16.54 -5.52 -7.44
C PRO A 231 -15.53 -4.36 -7.56
N GLY A 232 -14.65 -4.42 -8.59
CA GLY A 232 -13.57 -3.46 -8.78
C GLY A 232 -14.00 -1.99 -8.86
N TYR A 233 -15.22 -1.70 -9.35
CA TYR A 233 -15.72 -0.31 -9.35
C TYR A 233 -15.92 0.29 -7.95
N MET A 234 -15.97 -0.56 -6.92
CA MET A 234 -16.02 -0.15 -5.52
C MET A 234 -14.63 0.25 -4.97
N GLY A 235 -13.56 -0.07 -5.71
CA GLY A 235 -12.19 0.19 -5.27
C GLY A 235 -11.77 -0.59 -4.01
N ILE A 236 -10.71 -0.12 -3.37
CA ILE A 236 -10.23 -0.65 -2.09
C ILE A 236 -11.30 -0.41 -1.01
N GLN A 237 -11.60 -1.44 -0.23
CA GLN A 237 -12.61 -1.38 0.81
C GLN A 237 -11.97 -1.25 2.18
N GLU A 238 -12.26 -0.16 2.89
CA GLU A 238 -11.71 0.13 4.21
C GLU A 238 -12.80 0.19 5.28
N PHE A 239 -12.51 -0.42 6.45
CA PHE A 239 -13.42 -0.51 7.57
C PHE A 239 -12.74 -0.05 8.86
N VAL A 240 -13.22 1.05 9.44
CA VAL A 240 -12.75 1.52 10.74
C VAL A 240 -13.35 0.63 11.82
N ILE A 241 -12.51 0.09 12.68
CA ILE A 241 -12.93 -0.78 13.79
C ILE A 241 -13.09 0.09 15.05
N ASP A 242 -14.30 0.07 15.60
CA ASP A 242 -14.69 0.79 16.82
C ASP A 242 -14.65 -0.09 18.07
#